data_04ee86ee338ccd9ba05243d0f08ab109
#
_entry.id   04ee86ee338ccd9ba05243d0f08ab109
#
_cell.length_a   1.000
_cell.length_b   1.000
_cell.length_c   1.000
_cell.angle_alpha   90.00
_cell.angle_beta   90.00
_cell.angle_gamma   90.00
#
_symmetry.space_group_name_H-M   'P 1'
#
loop_
_entity.id
_entity.type
_entity.pdbx_description
1 polymer ?
#
loop_
_entity_poly.entity_id
_entity_poly.type
_entity_poly.pdbx_seq_one_letter_code
_entity_poly.pdbx_strand_id
1 'polypeptide(L)'
;MGYKIVAKINHKKEVAANIKSIPDFKYKNLNGELFSNKNLKTDTPTLFIYFNSECEYCNEEAEMIQGSVDKFRPYQLVFVSFEKPEKIKSFAQKHNLLNYDNIHFVCDTKVTFATTFDVQSLPCLVLYDKNQQLIEKIKGQTKVETILKKFTP
;
A
#
# COMPACT_ATOMS: atom_id res chain seq x y z
N MET A 1 23.74 -6.43 25.94
CA MET A 1 23.46 -6.86 24.56
C MET A 1 22.12 -7.57 24.40
N GLY A 2 21.71 -8.41 25.34
CA GLY A 2 20.42 -9.12 25.26
C GLY A 2 19.20 -8.22 25.23
N TYR A 3 19.25 -7.05 25.85
CA TYR A 3 18.14 -6.13 25.95
C TYR A 3 17.72 -5.56 24.57
N LYS A 4 18.69 -5.19 23.72
CA LYS A 4 18.42 -4.64 22.39
C LYS A 4 17.76 -5.69 21.46
N ILE A 5 18.18 -6.92 21.56
CA ILE A 5 17.64 -8.02 20.74
C ILE A 5 16.18 -8.31 21.15
N VAL A 6 15.91 -8.35 22.44
CA VAL A 6 14.56 -8.59 22.97
C VAL A 6 13.61 -7.45 22.54
N ALA A 7 14.06 -6.19 22.63
CA ALA A 7 13.26 -5.03 22.22
C ALA A 7 12.91 -5.07 20.73
N LYS A 8 13.87 -5.48 19.86
CA LYS A 8 13.62 -5.63 18.42
C LYS A 8 12.60 -6.72 18.12
N ILE A 9 12.71 -7.86 18.79
CA ILE A 9 11.78 -8.97 18.64
C ILE A 9 10.36 -8.56 19.07
N ASN A 10 10.26 -7.86 20.20
CA ASN A 10 8.98 -7.38 20.72
C ASN A 10 8.33 -6.37 19.77
N HIS A 11 9.11 -5.44 19.20
CA HIS A 11 8.63 -4.47 18.23
C HIS A 11 8.07 -5.16 16.98
N LYS A 12 8.78 -6.13 16.45
CA LYS A 12 8.33 -6.91 15.28
C LYS A 12 7.04 -7.67 15.57
N LYS A 13 6.91 -8.22 16.76
CA LYS A 13 5.69 -8.93 17.18
C LYS A 13 4.51 -7.98 17.30
N GLU A 14 4.73 -6.77 17.83
CA GLU A 14 3.70 -5.75 17.92
C GLU A 14 3.21 -5.31 16.55
N VAL A 15 4.14 -5.04 15.62
CA VAL A 15 3.81 -4.67 14.25
C VAL A 15 3.01 -5.79 13.60
N ALA A 16 3.47 -7.03 13.70
CA ALA A 16 2.79 -8.19 13.13
C ALA A 16 1.38 -8.35 13.67
N ALA A 17 1.17 -8.13 14.98
CA ALA A 17 -0.14 -8.20 15.58
C ALA A 17 -1.06 -7.07 15.11
N ASN A 18 -0.51 -5.86 14.99
CA ASN A 18 -1.29 -4.67 14.63
C ASN A 18 -1.73 -4.66 13.17
N ILE A 19 -1.05 -5.41 12.29
CA ILE A 19 -1.38 -5.43 10.86
C ILE A 19 -2.06 -6.71 10.40
N LYS A 20 -2.40 -7.63 11.30
CA LYS A 20 -3.12 -8.87 10.97
C LYS A 20 -4.41 -8.61 10.22
N SER A 21 -5.14 -7.60 10.61
CA SER A 21 -6.26 -7.06 9.85
C SER A 21 -5.89 -5.64 9.44
N ILE A 22 -6.62 -5.08 8.48
CA ILE A 22 -6.36 -3.72 8.03
C ILE A 22 -6.48 -2.78 9.23
N PRO A 23 -5.40 -2.08 9.62
CA PRO A 23 -5.45 -1.12 10.72
C PRO A 23 -6.36 0.06 10.39
N ASP A 24 -6.89 0.72 11.41
CA ASP A 24 -7.62 1.96 11.21
C ASP A 24 -6.68 3.02 10.63
N PHE A 25 -7.11 3.67 9.57
CA PHE A 25 -6.32 4.73 8.95
C PHE A 25 -7.19 5.91 8.56
N LYS A 26 -6.55 7.07 8.48
CA LYS A 26 -7.18 8.32 8.02
C LYS A 26 -6.16 9.06 7.17
N TYR A 27 -6.37 9.02 5.86
CA TYR A 27 -5.55 9.76 4.90
C TYR A 27 -6.42 10.78 4.18
N LYS A 28 -5.83 11.55 3.31
CA LYS A 28 -6.56 12.47 2.45
C LYS A 28 -6.39 12.03 1.01
N ASN A 29 -7.48 12.05 0.25
CA ASN A 29 -7.38 11.80 -1.19
C ASN A 29 -6.80 13.04 -1.88
N LEU A 30 -6.65 13.00 -3.20
CA LEU A 30 -6.03 14.09 -3.95
C LEU A 30 -6.88 15.37 -3.96
N ASN A 31 -8.15 15.29 -3.61
CA ASN A 31 -9.05 16.43 -3.50
C ASN A 31 -9.11 17.00 -2.08
N GLY A 32 -8.30 16.48 -1.15
CA GLY A 32 -8.30 16.92 0.23
C GLY A 32 -9.39 16.33 1.11
N GLU A 33 -10.15 15.37 0.59
CA GLU A 33 -11.21 14.71 1.33
C GLU A 33 -10.67 13.53 2.15
N LEU A 34 -11.35 13.20 3.24
CA LEU A 34 -10.96 12.07 4.08
C LEU A 34 -11.09 10.74 3.33
N PHE A 35 -10.04 9.94 3.38
CA PHE A 35 -10.04 8.55 2.91
C PHE A 35 -9.69 7.65 4.08
N SER A 36 -10.60 6.79 4.49
CA SER A 36 -10.45 5.92 5.63
C SER A 36 -10.96 4.51 5.32
N ASN A 37 -10.95 3.65 6.33
CA ASN A 37 -11.46 2.27 6.21
C ASN A 37 -12.88 2.23 5.63
N LYS A 38 -13.70 3.24 5.92
CA LYS A 38 -15.08 3.34 5.43
C LYS A 38 -15.16 3.48 3.91
N ASN A 39 -14.10 3.95 3.28
CA ASN A 39 -14.03 4.13 1.83
C ASN A 39 -13.58 2.89 1.10
N LEU A 40 -13.07 1.89 1.82
CA LEU A 40 -12.68 0.62 1.22
C LEU A 40 -13.93 -0.19 0.85
N LYS A 41 -13.88 -0.80 -0.32
CA LYS A 41 -14.96 -1.67 -0.77
C LYS A 41 -14.95 -2.95 0.04
N THR A 42 -16.12 -3.38 0.52
CA THR A 42 -16.24 -4.61 1.29
C THR A 42 -16.09 -5.85 0.39
N ASP A 43 -15.71 -6.97 1.00
CA ASP A 43 -15.57 -8.26 0.31
C ASP A 43 -14.64 -8.17 -0.91
N THR A 44 -13.61 -7.34 -0.82
CA THR A 44 -12.69 -7.07 -1.93
C THR A 44 -11.26 -7.12 -1.42
N PRO A 45 -10.39 -7.97 -1.99
CA PRO A 45 -8.98 -7.99 -1.60
C PRO A 45 -8.33 -6.64 -1.86
N THR A 46 -7.42 -6.24 -0.99
CA THR A 46 -6.83 -4.91 -0.99
C THR A 46 -5.31 -4.99 -1.08
N LEU A 47 -4.74 -4.17 -1.95
CA LEU A 47 -3.30 -4.01 -2.08
C LEU A 47 -2.93 -2.57 -1.72
N PHE A 48 -2.17 -2.41 -0.64
CA PHE A 48 -1.57 -1.11 -0.30
C PHE A 48 -0.18 -1.05 -0.89
N ILE A 49 0.16 0.07 -1.50
CA ILE A 49 1.48 0.32 -2.08
C ILE A 49 2.01 1.63 -1.52
N TYR A 50 2.99 1.55 -0.63
CA TYR A 50 3.63 2.75 -0.09
C TYR A 50 4.79 3.12 -1.00
N PHE A 51 4.81 4.36 -1.49
CA PHE A 51 5.73 4.78 -2.53
C PHE A 51 6.22 6.21 -2.34
N ASN A 52 7.23 6.56 -3.12
CA ASN A 52 7.72 7.92 -3.30
C ASN A 52 7.83 8.18 -4.81
N SER A 53 7.40 9.34 -5.26
CA SER A 53 7.39 9.67 -6.69
C SER A 53 8.78 9.71 -7.33
N GLU A 54 9.82 9.91 -6.53
CA GLU A 54 11.20 9.95 -7.00
C GLU A 54 11.92 8.61 -6.91
N CYS A 55 11.25 7.60 -6.38
CA CYS A 55 11.80 6.25 -6.24
C CYS A 55 11.68 5.50 -7.57
N GLU A 56 12.82 5.10 -8.13
CA GLU A 56 12.87 4.40 -9.42
C GLU A 56 12.09 3.09 -9.38
N TYR A 57 12.27 2.29 -8.34
CA TYR A 57 11.56 1.03 -8.20
C TYR A 57 10.05 1.22 -8.02
N CYS A 58 9.64 2.31 -7.41
CA CYS A 58 8.23 2.66 -7.27
C CYS A 58 7.62 3.00 -8.64
N ASN A 59 8.35 3.76 -9.45
CA ASN A 59 7.93 4.08 -10.81
C ASN A 59 7.82 2.82 -11.67
N GLU A 60 8.78 1.91 -11.56
CA GLU A 60 8.75 0.64 -12.29
C GLU A 60 7.56 -0.23 -11.84
N GLU A 61 7.28 -0.27 -10.52
CA GLU A 61 6.14 -1.02 -10.00
C GLU A 61 4.82 -0.48 -10.58
N ALA A 62 4.67 0.83 -10.61
CA ALA A 62 3.49 1.48 -11.17
C ALA A 62 3.32 1.16 -12.66
N GLU A 63 4.42 1.14 -13.42
CA GLU A 63 4.38 0.78 -14.85
C GLU A 63 3.96 -0.69 -15.04
N MET A 64 4.48 -1.60 -14.23
CA MET A 64 4.09 -3.00 -14.30
C MET A 64 2.60 -3.20 -13.97
N ILE A 65 2.10 -2.48 -12.98
CA ILE A 65 0.68 -2.54 -12.61
C ILE A 65 -0.17 -1.98 -13.76
N GLN A 66 0.24 -0.87 -14.34
CA GLN A 66 -0.48 -0.28 -15.49
C GLN A 66 -0.54 -1.27 -16.66
N GLY A 67 0.55 -1.94 -16.95
CA GLY A 67 0.62 -2.92 -18.03
C GLY A 67 -0.31 -4.12 -17.85
N SER A 68 -0.77 -4.35 -16.62
CA SER A 68 -1.68 -5.45 -16.27
C SER A 68 -2.90 -4.96 -15.50
N VAL A 69 -3.28 -3.71 -15.73
CA VAL A 69 -4.34 -3.05 -14.93
C VAL A 69 -5.67 -3.83 -14.98
N ASP A 70 -5.99 -4.45 -16.11
CA ASP A 70 -7.21 -5.23 -16.23
C ASP A 70 -7.25 -6.45 -15.30
N LYS A 71 -6.09 -6.99 -14.97
CA LYS A 71 -5.98 -8.14 -14.07
C LYS A 71 -6.24 -7.76 -12.62
N PHE A 72 -6.17 -6.47 -12.31
CA PHE A 72 -6.43 -5.97 -10.95
C PHE A 72 -7.88 -5.53 -10.73
N ARG A 73 -8.76 -5.69 -11.72
CA ARG A 73 -10.17 -5.30 -11.58
C ARG A 73 -10.88 -5.93 -10.39
N PRO A 74 -10.64 -7.21 -10.03
CA PRO A 74 -11.29 -7.79 -8.85
C PRO A 74 -10.77 -7.25 -7.52
N TYR A 75 -9.71 -6.46 -7.54
CA TYR A 75 -9.02 -5.98 -6.34
C TYR A 75 -9.12 -4.46 -6.23
N GLN A 76 -8.90 -3.93 -5.03
CA GLN A 76 -8.75 -2.49 -4.85
C GLN A 76 -7.31 -2.17 -4.45
N LEU A 77 -6.76 -1.14 -5.07
CA LEU A 77 -5.39 -0.71 -4.85
C LEU A 77 -5.38 0.66 -4.18
N VAL A 78 -4.56 0.82 -3.16
CA VAL A 78 -4.41 2.08 -2.45
C VAL A 78 -2.93 2.46 -2.46
N PHE A 79 -2.58 3.44 -3.27
CA PHE A 79 -1.24 4.00 -3.33
C PHE A 79 -1.13 5.08 -2.26
N VAL A 80 -0.17 4.91 -1.36
CA VAL A 80 0.02 5.81 -0.21
C VAL A 80 1.39 6.45 -0.29
N SER A 81 1.45 7.76 -0.11
CA SER A 81 2.71 8.50 -0.03
C SER A 81 2.59 9.64 0.99
N PHE A 82 3.71 9.98 1.62
CA PHE A 82 3.74 11.12 2.53
C PHE A 82 3.92 12.46 1.79
N GLU A 83 4.08 12.39 0.48
CA GLU A 83 4.30 13.58 -0.36
C GLU A 83 3.05 14.43 -0.48
N LYS A 84 3.23 15.64 -1.01
CA LYS A 84 2.12 16.57 -1.27
C LYS A 84 1.21 16.03 -2.38
N PRO A 85 -0.09 16.38 -2.37
CA PRO A 85 -1.04 15.89 -3.37
C PRO A 85 -0.60 16.12 -4.81
N GLU A 86 0.07 17.24 -5.10
CA GLU A 86 0.52 17.59 -6.45
C GLU A 86 1.53 16.57 -6.98
N LYS A 87 2.46 16.14 -6.14
CA LYS A 87 3.46 15.13 -6.51
C LYS A 87 2.83 13.77 -6.73
N ILE A 88 1.90 13.39 -5.87
CA ILE A 88 1.18 12.12 -5.99
C ILE A 88 0.34 12.12 -7.25
N LYS A 89 -0.34 13.22 -7.53
CA LYS A 89 -1.16 13.37 -8.74
C LYS A 89 -0.30 13.26 -10.01
N SER A 90 0.85 13.94 -10.02
CA SER A 90 1.79 13.86 -11.14
C SER A 90 2.27 12.43 -11.39
N PHE A 91 2.57 11.71 -10.33
CA PHE A 91 2.94 10.29 -10.40
C PHE A 91 1.81 9.45 -11.00
N ALA A 92 0.59 9.63 -10.50
CA ALA A 92 -0.57 8.90 -10.99
C ALA A 92 -0.85 9.18 -12.47
N GLN A 93 -0.72 10.44 -12.88
CA GLN A 93 -0.91 10.85 -14.27
C GLN A 93 0.18 10.29 -15.18
N LYS A 94 1.43 10.37 -14.73
CA LYS A 94 2.58 9.84 -15.47
C LYS A 94 2.40 8.36 -15.82
N HIS A 95 1.84 7.60 -14.90
CA HIS A 95 1.66 6.16 -15.07
C HIS A 95 0.25 5.76 -15.51
N ASN A 96 -0.59 6.73 -15.88
CA ASN A 96 -1.96 6.50 -16.36
C ASN A 96 -2.79 5.64 -15.41
N LEU A 97 -2.70 5.92 -14.11
CA LEU A 97 -3.41 5.17 -13.06
C LEU A 97 -4.52 5.98 -12.38
N LEU A 98 -4.76 7.22 -12.82
CA LEU A 98 -5.66 8.15 -12.13
C LEU A 98 -7.14 7.86 -12.35
N ASN A 99 -7.52 7.24 -13.47
CA ASN A 99 -8.91 7.13 -13.90
C ASN A 99 -9.51 5.74 -13.70
N TYR A 100 -9.13 5.05 -12.63
CA TYR A 100 -9.67 3.71 -12.33
C TYR A 100 -10.43 3.74 -11.00
N ASP A 101 -11.64 3.26 -10.99
CA ASP A 101 -12.50 3.24 -9.80
C ASP A 101 -11.93 2.40 -8.67
N ASN A 102 -11.12 1.40 -9.00
CA ASN A 102 -10.54 0.49 -8.03
C ASN A 102 -9.12 0.88 -7.60
N ILE A 103 -8.60 2.01 -8.09
CA ILE A 103 -7.25 2.48 -7.73
C ILE A 103 -7.37 3.86 -7.08
N HIS A 104 -6.87 3.95 -5.85
CA HIS A 104 -6.93 5.16 -5.04
C HIS A 104 -5.54 5.67 -4.75
N PHE A 105 -5.37 6.99 -4.78
CA PHE A 105 -4.13 7.66 -4.42
C PHE A 105 -4.40 8.54 -3.20
N VAL A 106 -3.66 8.34 -2.13
CA VAL A 106 -3.89 9.06 -0.87
C VAL A 106 -2.60 9.63 -0.30
N CYS A 107 -2.76 10.71 0.47
CA CYS A 107 -1.68 11.43 1.11
C CYS A 107 -1.64 11.09 2.59
N ASP A 108 -0.50 10.58 3.04
CA ASP A 108 -0.25 10.29 4.44
C ASP A 108 0.73 11.31 5.02
N THR A 109 0.26 12.55 5.20
CA THR A 109 1.10 13.66 5.65
C THR A 109 1.71 13.45 7.04
N LYS A 110 1.09 12.61 7.86
CA LYS A 110 1.57 12.31 9.22
C LYS A 110 2.51 11.11 9.28
N VAL A 111 2.81 10.51 8.12
CA VAL A 111 3.73 9.36 8.00
C VAL A 111 3.28 8.17 8.87
N THR A 112 1.97 8.01 9.06
CA THR A 112 1.42 6.94 9.91
C THR A 112 1.55 5.56 9.28
N PHE A 113 1.47 5.47 7.96
CA PHE A 113 1.61 4.19 7.26
C PHE A 113 2.99 3.58 7.50
N ALA A 114 4.06 4.37 7.30
CA ALA A 114 5.42 3.89 7.46
C ALA A 114 5.68 3.38 8.89
N THR A 115 5.12 4.06 9.88
CA THR A 115 5.26 3.67 11.28
C THR A 115 4.45 2.40 11.58
N THR A 116 3.20 2.37 11.16
CA THR A 116 2.29 1.24 11.42
C THR A 116 2.81 -0.06 10.81
N PHE A 117 3.28 0.00 9.57
CA PHE A 117 3.74 -1.18 8.83
C PHE A 117 5.24 -1.42 8.92
N ASP A 118 5.97 -0.58 9.66
CA ASP A 118 7.43 -0.67 9.79
C ASP A 118 8.09 -0.75 8.41
N VAL A 119 7.84 0.27 7.59
CA VAL A 119 8.37 0.33 6.22
C VAL A 119 9.86 0.63 6.26
N GLN A 120 10.68 -0.24 5.65
CA GLN A 120 12.12 -0.10 5.60
C GLN A 120 12.65 0.14 4.18
N SER A 121 11.88 -0.20 3.17
CA SER A 121 12.26 -0.01 1.78
C SER A 121 11.04 0.30 0.93
N LEU A 122 11.26 0.95 -0.21
CA LEU A 122 10.19 1.34 -1.14
C LEU A 122 10.38 0.63 -2.48
N PRO A 123 9.32 0.25 -3.15
CA PRO A 123 7.95 0.28 -2.65
C PRO A 123 7.71 -0.78 -1.58
N CYS A 124 6.74 -0.55 -0.71
CA CYS A 124 6.31 -1.55 0.26
C CYS A 124 4.87 -1.94 -0.09
N LEU A 125 4.66 -3.22 -0.33
CA LEU A 125 3.36 -3.75 -0.70
C LEU A 125 2.76 -4.51 0.47
N VAL A 126 1.49 -4.25 0.77
CA VAL A 126 0.79 -4.98 1.84
C VAL A 126 -0.50 -5.53 1.26
N LEU A 127 -0.65 -6.85 1.29
CA LEU A 127 -1.77 -7.55 0.68
C LEU A 127 -2.73 -8.05 1.74
N TYR A 128 -4.02 -7.75 1.56
CA TYR A 128 -5.10 -8.23 2.43
C TYR A 128 -6.13 -8.97 1.60
N ASP A 129 -6.67 -10.05 2.16
CA ASP A 129 -7.71 -10.82 1.48
C ASP A 129 -9.08 -10.09 1.59
N LYS A 130 -10.11 -10.70 1.02
CA LYS A 130 -11.47 -10.13 1.01
C LYS A 130 -12.07 -9.97 2.41
N ASN A 131 -11.53 -10.68 3.39
CA ASN A 131 -11.95 -10.60 4.79
C ASN A 131 -11.06 -9.65 5.60
N GLN A 132 -10.25 -8.85 4.90
CA GLN A 132 -9.33 -7.88 5.50
C GLN A 132 -8.26 -8.53 6.40
N GLN A 133 -7.90 -9.78 6.10
CA GLN A 133 -6.84 -10.49 6.81
C GLN A 133 -5.56 -10.42 5.99
N LEU A 134 -4.44 -10.19 6.68
CA LEU A 134 -3.14 -10.03 6.03
C LEU A 134 -2.73 -11.30 5.29
N ILE A 135 -2.40 -11.13 4.02
CA ILE A 135 -1.78 -12.18 3.22
C ILE A 135 -0.26 -12.10 3.38
N GLU A 136 0.30 -10.92 3.08
CA GLU A 136 1.75 -10.73 3.17
C GLU A 136 2.13 -9.25 3.08
N LYS A 137 3.22 -8.88 3.75
CA LYS A 137 3.90 -7.60 3.56
C LYS A 137 5.17 -7.87 2.77
N ILE A 138 5.30 -7.24 1.60
CA ILE A 138 6.44 -7.45 0.69
C ILE A 138 7.31 -6.20 0.65
N LYS A 139 8.60 -6.38 0.85
CA LYS A 139 9.59 -5.30 0.77
C LYS A 139 10.17 -5.26 -0.65
N GLY A 140 9.97 -4.13 -1.32
CA GLY A 140 10.57 -3.89 -2.62
C GLY A 140 9.69 -4.26 -3.81
N GLN A 141 10.22 -3.99 -4.98
CA GLN A 141 9.54 -4.20 -6.25
C GLN A 141 9.16 -5.68 -6.45
N THR A 142 7.93 -5.92 -6.90
CA THR A 142 7.38 -7.26 -7.03
C THR A 142 6.66 -7.40 -8.37
N LYS A 143 6.91 -8.51 -9.05
CA LYS A 143 6.27 -8.80 -10.35
C LYS A 143 4.75 -8.95 -10.17
N VAL A 144 3.99 -8.48 -11.16
CA VAL A 144 2.52 -8.56 -11.14
C VAL A 144 2.06 -10.01 -10.98
N GLU A 145 2.67 -10.97 -11.67
CA GLU A 145 2.32 -12.38 -11.56
C GLU A 145 2.46 -12.88 -10.13
N THR A 146 3.50 -12.45 -9.43
CA THR A 146 3.73 -12.81 -8.03
C THR A 146 2.63 -12.24 -7.13
N ILE A 147 2.28 -10.97 -7.34
CA ILE A 147 1.22 -10.31 -6.58
C ILE A 147 -0.12 -11.04 -6.78
N LEU A 148 -0.48 -11.27 -8.04
CA LEU A 148 -1.76 -11.92 -8.38
C LEU A 148 -1.84 -13.33 -7.82
N LYS A 149 -0.72 -14.05 -7.85
CA LYS A 149 -0.63 -15.42 -7.33
C LYS A 149 -0.91 -15.45 -5.83
N LYS A 150 -0.47 -14.44 -5.10
CA LYS A 150 -0.70 -14.35 -3.65
C LYS A 150 -2.16 -14.07 -3.30
N PHE A 151 -2.89 -13.40 -4.17
CA PHE A 151 -4.33 -13.16 -3.98
C PHE A 151 -5.18 -14.38 -4.31
N THR A 152 -4.70 -15.28 -5.15
CA THR A 152 -5.43 -16.50 -5.50
C THR A 152 -4.90 -17.67 -4.68
N PRO A 153 -5.75 -18.33 -3.85
CA PRO A 153 -5.32 -19.45 -3.03
C PRO A 153 -4.95 -20.68 -3.86
#